data_0fb4b80df6b08535485bc5712799a133
#
_entry.id   0fb4b80df6b08535485bc5712799a133
#
_cell.length_a   1.000
_cell.length_b   1.000
_cell.length_c   1.000
_cell.angle_alpha   90.00
_cell.angle_beta   90.00
_cell.angle_gamma   90.00
#
_symmetry.space_group_name_H-M   'P 1'
#
loop_
_entity.id
_entity.type
_entity.pdbx_description
1 polymer ?
#
loop_
_entity_poly.entity_id
_entity_poly.type
_entity_poly.pdbx_seq_one_letter_code
_entity_poly.pdbx_strand_id
1 'polypeptide(L)'
;SVFRQLDLKKMEEIARQKLSDLGLLTIQNINQAVETLSGGQRQGVAVARAAAFGSKVVIMDEPTAALGVKESRRVLDLIKDVRERGLPIVLISHNMPHVFEVADRIHIHRLGRRACVIKPSDFTMSEAVAIMTGAMDPPGNMAA
;
A
#
# COMPACT_ATOMS: atom_id res chain seq x y z
N SER A 1 -15.32 35.44 17.99
CA SER A 1 -15.55 34.45 16.90
C SER A 1 -14.58 34.76 15.77
N VAL A 2 -13.47 34.02 15.71
CA VAL A 2 -12.51 34.18 14.63
C VAL A 2 -12.97 33.26 13.51
N PHE A 3 -13.51 33.82 12.42
CA PHE A 3 -13.78 33.10 11.20
C PHE A 3 -12.42 32.63 10.61
N ARG A 4 -12.06 31.36 10.84
CA ARG A 4 -10.95 30.74 10.17
C ARG A 4 -11.35 30.48 8.74
N GLN A 5 -10.91 31.30 7.80
CA GLN A 5 -11.02 31.04 6.38
C GLN A 5 -9.96 30.01 5.98
N LEU A 6 -10.34 29.09 5.09
CA LEU A 6 -9.38 28.13 4.50
C LEU A 6 -8.46 28.89 3.54
N ASP A 7 -7.17 28.72 3.71
CA ASP A 7 -6.15 29.21 2.77
C ASP A 7 -6.01 28.21 1.63
N LEU A 8 -6.84 28.37 0.61
CA LEU A 8 -6.88 27.45 -0.55
C LEU A 8 -5.55 27.42 -1.31
N LYS A 9 -4.83 28.55 -1.40
CA LYS A 9 -3.53 28.60 -2.07
C LYS A 9 -2.49 27.76 -1.33
N LYS A 10 -2.41 27.94 -0.03
CA LYS A 10 -1.50 27.15 0.81
C LYS A 10 -1.85 25.66 0.82
N MET A 11 -3.14 25.33 0.81
CA MET A 11 -3.59 23.94 0.71
C MET A 11 -3.18 23.31 -0.60
N GLU A 12 -3.33 24.03 -1.73
CA GLU A 12 -2.91 23.57 -3.05
C GLU A 12 -1.39 23.35 -3.12
N GLU A 13 -0.60 24.28 -2.58
CA GLU A 13 0.86 24.18 -2.54
C GLU A 13 1.32 22.95 -1.73
N ILE A 14 0.76 22.75 -0.52
CA ILE A 14 1.05 21.58 0.31
C ILE A 14 0.66 20.30 -0.40
N ALA A 15 -0.51 20.24 -1.05
CA ALA A 15 -0.97 19.07 -1.78
C ALA A 15 -0.03 18.74 -2.94
N ARG A 16 0.38 19.73 -3.74
CA ARG A 16 1.36 19.56 -4.83
C ARG A 16 2.67 19.01 -4.30
N GLN A 17 3.18 19.59 -3.22
CA GLN A 17 4.44 19.15 -2.63
C GLN A 17 4.34 17.69 -2.18
N LYS A 18 3.27 17.29 -1.48
CA LYS A 18 3.08 15.91 -1.00
C LYS A 18 2.92 14.90 -2.13
N LEU A 19 2.22 15.26 -3.20
CA LEU A 19 2.12 14.41 -4.40
C LEU A 19 3.48 14.28 -5.11
N SER A 20 4.21 15.39 -5.24
CA SER A 20 5.55 15.39 -5.82
C SER A 20 6.54 14.57 -5.00
N ASP A 21 6.51 14.69 -3.68
CA ASP A 21 7.34 13.90 -2.76
C ASP A 21 7.14 12.39 -2.96
N LEU A 22 5.97 11.95 -3.38
CA LEU A 22 5.63 10.55 -3.66
C LEU A 22 5.79 10.16 -5.14
N GLY A 23 6.37 11.04 -5.97
CA GLY A 23 6.55 10.78 -7.40
C GLY A 23 5.25 10.79 -8.22
N LEU A 24 4.13 11.28 -7.67
CA LEU A 24 2.82 11.32 -8.31
C LEU A 24 2.66 12.52 -9.25
N LEU A 25 3.62 12.69 -10.15
CA LEU A 25 3.69 13.82 -11.09
C LEU A 25 2.63 13.76 -12.21
N THR A 26 1.90 12.65 -12.32
CA THR A 26 0.87 12.46 -13.35
C THR A 26 -0.44 13.19 -13.07
N ILE A 27 -0.61 13.73 -11.86
CA ILE A 27 -1.78 14.55 -11.49
C ILE A 27 -1.46 16.01 -11.80
N GLN A 28 -1.84 16.44 -12.99
CA GLN A 28 -1.52 17.81 -13.47
C GLN A 28 -2.43 18.88 -12.84
N ASN A 29 -3.69 18.56 -12.63
CA ASN A 29 -4.66 19.48 -12.04
C ASN A 29 -5.00 19.07 -10.61
N ILE A 30 -4.46 19.83 -9.64
CA ILE A 30 -4.67 19.57 -8.21
C ILE A 30 -6.14 19.75 -7.76
N ASN A 31 -6.92 20.51 -8.51
CA ASN A 31 -8.33 20.78 -8.25
C ASN A 31 -9.25 19.78 -8.97
N GLN A 32 -8.68 18.78 -9.67
CA GLN A 32 -9.45 17.75 -10.33
C GLN A 32 -10.19 16.87 -9.31
N ALA A 33 -11.47 16.58 -9.59
CA ALA A 33 -12.24 15.67 -8.74
C ALA A 33 -11.63 14.27 -8.72
N VAL A 34 -11.46 13.69 -7.52
CA VAL A 34 -10.78 12.39 -7.33
C VAL A 34 -11.47 11.25 -8.10
N GLU A 35 -12.78 11.32 -8.28
CA GLU A 35 -13.56 10.34 -9.05
C GLU A 35 -13.16 10.26 -10.53
N THR A 36 -12.59 11.33 -11.10
CA THR A 36 -12.13 11.40 -12.49
C THR A 36 -10.70 10.88 -12.69
N LEU A 37 -10.00 10.57 -11.60
CA LEU A 37 -8.65 10.00 -11.61
C LEU A 37 -8.68 8.52 -11.99
N SER A 38 -7.59 8.01 -12.57
CA SER A 38 -7.40 6.56 -12.73
C SER A 38 -7.32 5.86 -11.38
N GLY A 39 -7.56 4.54 -11.34
CA GLY A 39 -7.48 3.75 -10.11
C GLY A 39 -6.14 3.91 -9.38
N GLY A 40 -5.01 3.83 -10.11
CA GLY A 40 -3.68 4.02 -9.53
C GLY A 40 -3.45 5.44 -9.01
N GLN A 41 -3.96 6.46 -9.71
CA GLN A 41 -3.89 7.84 -9.23
C GLN A 41 -4.71 8.05 -7.96
N ARG A 42 -5.93 7.47 -7.87
CA ARG A 42 -6.73 7.51 -6.64
C ARG A 42 -6.01 6.87 -5.46
N GLN A 43 -5.38 5.70 -5.67
CA GLN A 43 -4.56 5.06 -4.64
C GLN A 43 -3.41 5.96 -4.19
N GLY A 44 -2.71 6.56 -5.15
CA GLY A 44 -1.64 7.52 -4.85
C GLY A 44 -2.09 8.69 -3.99
N VAL A 45 -3.25 9.29 -4.31
CA VAL A 45 -3.84 10.38 -3.51
C VAL A 45 -4.17 9.91 -2.10
N ALA A 46 -4.72 8.68 -1.94
CA ALA A 46 -5.02 8.12 -0.62
C ALA A 46 -3.75 7.96 0.24
N VAL A 47 -2.66 7.46 -0.35
CA VAL A 47 -1.37 7.33 0.32
C VAL A 47 -0.76 8.69 0.65
N ALA A 48 -0.80 9.65 -0.29
CA ALA A 48 -0.31 11.01 -0.06
C ALA A 48 -1.06 11.70 1.09
N ARG A 49 -2.37 11.51 1.16
CA ARG A 49 -3.19 12.00 2.26
C ARG A 49 -2.76 11.39 3.59
N ALA A 50 -2.57 10.07 3.67
CA ALA A 50 -2.10 9.40 4.87
C ALA A 50 -0.73 9.94 5.31
N ALA A 51 0.23 10.04 4.39
CA ALA A 51 1.56 10.57 4.67
C ALA A 51 1.55 12.05 5.09
N ALA A 52 0.67 12.88 4.51
CA ALA A 52 0.57 14.30 4.83
C ALA A 52 0.09 14.58 6.26
N PHE A 53 -0.73 13.69 6.83
CA PHE A 53 -1.28 13.85 8.17
C PHE A 53 -0.46 13.13 9.27
N GLY A 54 0.81 12.83 9.01
CA GLY A 54 1.73 12.31 10.00
C GLY A 54 1.41 10.88 10.45
N SER A 55 0.85 10.06 9.57
CA SER A 55 0.60 8.65 9.83
C SER A 55 1.90 7.93 10.20
N LYS A 56 1.86 7.10 11.24
CA LYS A 56 2.98 6.25 11.66
C LYS A 56 3.01 4.92 10.90
N VAL A 57 1.92 4.56 10.28
CA VAL A 57 1.74 3.34 9.48
C VAL A 57 0.63 3.57 8.46
N VAL A 58 0.79 3.01 7.28
CA VAL A 58 -0.25 2.99 6.24
C VAL A 58 -0.79 1.58 6.10
N ILE A 59 -2.10 1.42 6.14
CA ILE A 59 -2.77 0.15 5.89
C ILE A 59 -3.39 0.23 4.49
N MET A 60 -3.06 -0.73 3.64
CA MET A 60 -3.59 -0.86 2.28
C MET A 60 -4.31 -2.19 2.15
N ASP A 61 -5.61 -2.12 1.90
CA ASP A 61 -6.45 -3.29 1.68
C ASP A 61 -6.74 -3.44 0.18
N GLU A 62 -6.26 -4.53 -0.39
CA GLU A 62 -6.37 -4.88 -1.82
C GLU A 62 -6.07 -3.71 -2.79
N PRO A 63 -4.94 -3.00 -2.65
CA PRO A 63 -4.71 -1.75 -3.37
C PRO A 63 -4.56 -1.93 -4.89
N THR A 64 -4.34 -3.15 -5.36
CA THR A 64 -4.21 -3.48 -6.78
C THR A 64 -5.44 -4.20 -7.35
N ALA A 65 -6.47 -4.44 -6.53
CA ALA A 65 -7.69 -5.09 -6.99
C ALA A 65 -8.39 -4.23 -8.05
N ALA A 66 -8.91 -4.88 -9.09
CA ALA A 66 -9.61 -4.23 -10.21
C ALA A 66 -8.78 -3.18 -11.00
N LEU A 67 -7.45 -3.19 -10.86
CA LEU A 67 -6.54 -2.37 -11.65
C LEU A 67 -5.95 -3.18 -12.81
N GLY A 68 -5.68 -2.50 -13.92
CA GLY A 68 -4.90 -3.06 -15.02
C GLY A 68 -3.43 -3.27 -14.63
N VAL A 69 -2.68 -3.97 -15.47
CA VAL A 69 -1.27 -4.32 -15.21
C VAL A 69 -0.42 -3.07 -14.98
N LYS A 70 -0.60 -2.03 -15.80
CA LYS A 70 0.18 -0.79 -15.70
C LYS A 70 -0.14 -0.01 -14.41
N GLU A 71 -1.40 0.04 -14.03
CA GLU A 71 -1.86 0.71 -12.82
C GLU A 71 -1.38 -0.04 -11.57
N SER A 72 -1.49 -1.37 -11.56
CA SER A 72 -0.96 -2.22 -10.48
C SER A 72 0.54 -2.01 -10.30
N ARG A 73 1.29 -1.95 -11.39
CA ARG A 73 2.73 -1.68 -11.33
C ARG A 73 3.05 -0.36 -10.65
N ARG A 74 2.36 0.71 -11.01
CA ARG A 74 2.53 2.03 -10.37
C ARG A 74 2.22 2.01 -8.87
N VAL A 75 1.21 1.23 -8.45
CA VAL A 75 0.88 1.08 -7.03
C VAL A 75 1.99 0.32 -6.30
N LEU A 76 2.56 -0.73 -6.89
CA LEU A 76 3.68 -1.47 -6.29
C LEU A 76 4.93 -0.59 -6.17
N ASP A 77 5.23 0.19 -7.20
CA ASP A 77 6.35 1.14 -7.15
C ASP A 77 6.14 2.19 -6.05
N LEU A 78 4.92 2.73 -5.92
CA LEU A 78 4.57 3.65 -4.83
C LEU A 78 4.73 3.00 -3.44
N ILE A 79 4.34 1.73 -3.26
CA ILE A 79 4.56 1.00 -2.01
C ILE A 79 6.05 0.94 -1.66
N LYS A 80 6.90 0.65 -2.64
CA LYS A 80 8.36 0.62 -2.45
C LYS A 80 8.91 2.00 -2.07
N ASP A 81 8.50 3.05 -2.79
CA ASP A 81 8.95 4.41 -2.52
C ASP A 81 8.56 4.87 -1.10
N VAL A 82 7.34 4.57 -0.67
CA VAL A 82 6.85 4.91 0.68
C VAL A 82 7.63 4.14 1.75
N ARG A 83 7.90 2.85 1.53
CA ARG A 83 8.72 2.02 2.41
C ARG A 83 10.15 2.57 2.53
N GLU A 84 10.78 2.94 1.42
CA GLU A 84 12.15 3.48 1.40
C GLU A 84 12.27 4.81 2.16
N ARG A 85 11.18 5.55 2.25
CA ARG A 85 11.08 6.77 3.08
C ARG A 85 10.87 6.49 4.57
N GLY A 86 10.87 5.23 4.98
CA GLY A 86 10.74 4.80 6.36
C GLY A 86 9.32 4.81 6.92
N LEU A 87 8.30 4.92 6.06
CA LEU A 87 6.90 4.81 6.49
C LEU A 87 6.44 3.35 6.38
N PRO A 88 6.18 2.65 7.51
CA PRO A 88 5.75 1.26 7.51
C PRO A 88 4.41 1.08 6.81
N ILE A 89 4.27 -0.03 6.07
CA ILE A 89 3.05 -0.39 5.35
C ILE A 89 2.59 -1.77 5.81
N VAL A 90 1.29 -1.88 6.10
CA VAL A 90 0.59 -3.16 6.22
C VAL A 90 -0.21 -3.36 4.94
N LEU A 91 0.22 -4.30 4.11
CA LEU A 91 -0.45 -4.65 2.87
C LEU A 91 -1.32 -5.89 3.08
N ILE A 92 -2.61 -5.78 2.81
CA ILE A 92 -3.53 -6.91 2.76
C ILE A 92 -3.79 -7.21 1.29
N SER A 93 -3.47 -8.42 0.85
CA SER A 93 -3.72 -8.83 -0.54
C SER A 93 -3.75 -10.34 -0.67
N HIS A 94 -4.51 -10.82 -1.65
CA HIS A 94 -4.49 -12.20 -2.11
C HIS A 94 -3.63 -12.40 -3.37
N ASN A 95 -3.10 -11.32 -3.96
CA ASN A 95 -2.22 -11.39 -5.12
C ASN A 95 -0.80 -11.72 -4.70
N MET A 96 -0.48 -13.01 -4.61
CA MET A 96 0.80 -13.50 -4.10
C MET A 96 2.03 -12.97 -4.88
N PRO A 97 2.02 -12.87 -6.23
CA PRO A 97 3.11 -12.21 -6.95
C PRO A 97 3.40 -10.80 -6.46
N HIS A 98 2.38 -9.99 -6.25
CA HIS A 98 2.56 -8.63 -5.74
C HIS A 98 3.08 -8.61 -4.30
N VAL A 99 2.54 -9.49 -3.43
CA VAL A 99 2.99 -9.60 -2.04
C VAL A 99 4.46 -10.00 -1.97
N PHE A 100 4.88 -11.03 -2.72
CA PHE A 100 6.28 -11.48 -2.74
C PHE A 100 7.24 -10.43 -3.28
N GLU A 101 6.77 -9.54 -4.15
CA GLU A 101 7.60 -8.48 -4.74
C GLU A 101 7.89 -7.34 -3.74
N VAL A 102 6.96 -7.01 -2.83
CA VAL A 102 7.08 -5.79 -2.02
C VAL A 102 7.23 -6.04 -0.53
N ALA A 103 6.87 -7.21 -0.02
CA ALA A 103 6.84 -7.48 1.41
C ALA A 103 8.22 -7.88 1.96
N ASP A 104 8.58 -7.34 3.14
CA ASP A 104 9.73 -7.81 3.92
C ASP A 104 9.37 -9.04 4.76
N ARG A 105 8.10 -9.14 5.19
CA ARG A 105 7.54 -10.25 5.96
C ARG A 105 6.09 -10.48 5.54
N ILE A 106 5.68 -11.74 5.48
CA ILE A 106 4.32 -12.15 5.13
C ILE A 106 3.71 -12.86 6.33
N HIS A 107 2.61 -12.29 6.83
CA HIS A 107 1.78 -12.91 7.85
C HIS A 107 0.69 -13.74 7.16
N ILE A 108 0.75 -15.04 7.30
CA ILE A 108 -0.25 -15.95 6.74
C ILE A 108 -1.34 -16.17 7.77
N HIS A 109 -2.57 -15.82 7.37
CA HIS A 109 -3.78 -16.05 8.15
C HIS A 109 -4.61 -17.16 7.53
N ARG A 110 -5.14 -18.05 8.39
CA ARG A 110 -6.01 -19.14 7.98
C ARG A 110 -7.07 -19.37 9.04
N LEU A 111 -8.34 -19.45 8.62
CA LEU A 111 -9.49 -19.74 9.51
C LEU A 111 -9.52 -18.80 10.75
N GLY A 112 -9.29 -17.50 10.53
CA GLY A 112 -9.33 -16.48 11.58
C GLY A 112 -8.14 -16.48 12.55
N ARG A 113 -7.09 -17.28 12.29
CA ARG A 113 -5.87 -17.35 13.11
C ARG A 113 -4.63 -17.09 12.28
N ARG A 114 -3.59 -16.57 12.92
CA ARG A 114 -2.26 -16.48 12.31
C ARG A 114 -1.67 -17.89 12.20
N ALA A 115 -1.42 -18.36 10.99
CA ALA A 115 -0.75 -19.64 10.76
C ALA A 115 0.75 -19.53 11.01
N CYS A 116 1.41 -18.56 10.39
CA CYS A 116 2.83 -18.28 10.57
C CYS A 116 3.20 -16.89 10.05
N VAL A 117 4.48 -16.54 10.24
CA VAL A 117 5.13 -15.39 9.60
C VAL A 117 6.34 -15.91 8.83
N ILE A 118 6.42 -15.57 7.56
CA ILE A 118 7.53 -15.96 6.68
C ILE A 118 8.23 -14.75 6.08
N LYS A 119 9.46 -14.95 5.60
CA LYS A 119 10.15 -13.99 4.72
C LYS A 119 10.06 -14.50 3.29
N PRO A 120 9.79 -13.61 2.32
CA PRO A 120 9.76 -14.00 0.90
C PRO A 120 11.07 -14.61 0.40
N SER A 121 12.21 -14.27 1.03
CA SER A 121 13.52 -14.83 0.70
C SER A 121 13.68 -16.31 1.05
N ASP A 122 12.93 -16.80 2.03
CA ASP A 122 13.12 -18.11 2.64
C ASP A 122 12.08 -19.13 2.16
N PHE A 123 11.05 -18.69 1.46
CA PHE A 123 9.93 -19.49 1.00
C PHE A 123 9.60 -19.21 -0.46
N THR A 124 9.18 -20.22 -1.16
CA THR A 124 8.56 -20.06 -2.49
C THR A 124 7.11 -19.60 -2.35
N MET A 125 6.59 -18.98 -3.40
CA MET A 125 5.19 -18.60 -3.49
C MET A 125 4.26 -19.83 -3.35
N SER A 126 4.65 -20.98 -3.92
CA SER A 126 3.87 -22.20 -3.84
C SER A 126 3.77 -22.73 -2.40
N GLU A 127 4.84 -22.66 -1.63
CA GLU A 127 4.85 -23.06 -0.22
C GLU A 127 3.96 -22.12 0.61
N ALA A 128 4.03 -20.82 0.38
CA ALA A 128 3.15 -19.86 1.07
C ALA A 128 1.67 -20.13 0.78
N VAL A 129 1.32 -20.39 -0.47
CA VAL A 129 -0.05 -20.77 -0.87
C VAL A 129 -0.46 -22.12 -0.24
N ALA A 130 0.43 -23.11 -0.19
CA ALA A 130 0.17 -24.40 0.45
C ALA A 130 -0.13 -24.24 1.96
N ILE A 131 0.60 -23.36 2.65
CA ILE A 131 0.32 -23.03 4.07
C ILE A 131 -1.03 -22.31 4.20
N MET A 132 -1.33 -21.33 3.33
CA MET A 132 -2.61 -20.61 3.35
C MET A 132 -3.81 -21.54 3.19
N THR A 133 -3.72 -22.51 2.30
CA THR A 133 -4.78 -23.47 2.01
C THR A 133 -4.81 -24.65 3.00
N GLY A 134 -3.73 -24.87 3.75
CA GLY A 134 -3.56 -25.99 4.67
C GLY A 134 -3.11 -27.27 3.98
N ALA A 135 -2.60 -27.17 2.76
CA ALA A 135 -1.96 -28.29 2.07
C ALA A 135 -0.54 -28.57 2.62
N MET A 136 0.03 -27.63 3.35
CA MET A 136 1.30 -27.76 4.06
C MET A 136 1.16 -27.17 5.47
N ASP A 137 1.72 -27.84 6.45
CA ASP A 137 1.79 -27.30 7.81
C ASP A 137 2.84 -26.18 7.91
N PRO A 138 2.57 -25.13 8.71
CA PRO A 138 3.55 -24.09 8.94
C PRO A 138 4.79 -24.66 9.65
N PRO A 139 6.00 -24.11 9.38
CA PRO A 139 7.22 -24.53 10.07
C PRO A 139 7.08 -24.41 11.59
N GLY A 140 7.47 -25.45 12.32
CA GLY A 140 7.18 -25.63 13.76
C GLY A 140 7.72 -24.54 14.71
N ASN A 141 8.58 -23.64 14.27
CA ASN A 141 9.12 -22.53 15.08
C ASN A 141 8.42 -21.17 14.81
N MET A 142 7.40 -21.11 13.98
CA MET A 142 6.76 -19.85 13.55
C MET A 142 5.28 -19.73 13.97
N ALA A 143 4.76 -20.72 14.68
CA ALA A 143 3.42 -20.68 15.27
C ALA A 143 3.51 -20.06 16.68
N ALA A 144 3.36 -18.74 16.77
CA ALA A 144 3.15 -18.03 18.02
C ALA A 144 2.34 -16.75 17.79
#